data_cd8cd2762406b97c7e79984ff3acc8c5
#
_entry.id   cd8cd2762406b97c7e79984ff3acc8c5
#
_cell.length_a   1.000
_cell.length_b   1.000
_cell.length_c   1.000
_cell.angle_alpha   90.00
_cell.angle_beta   90.00
_cell.angle_gamma   90.00
#
_symmetry.space_group_name_H-M   'P 1'
#
loop_
_entity.id
_entity.type
_entity.pdbx_description
1 polymer ?
#
loop_
_entity_poly.entity_id
_entity_poly.type
_entity_poly.pdbx_seq_one_letter_code
_entity_poly.pdbx_strand_id
1 'polypeptide(L)'
;PSNRAITFALEQFLQIDSLNIPFILIAGNHSTPRTNLSSPILKIFENFKNIYVSYNQEYKKIEFDDVIFHTLPHLNDDSKALMQIESCEANISESKKNIMMMHCSVGAWYLMQEFGEWVYPSNKEYIFEKMDYVALGHWHGFGAVGKHKNVYYSGSTERTSLNDKRNSKGFIVATLEDKLNIEYKSINIRPIRIKEINCDDLQDSIANLDISDTHDAIVEVKLTNLTAMGSIDIPNKQIKDLFPYAMNVSIKREFKKSDDNQTLSDMEAISLEEYF
;
A
#
# COMPACT_ATOMS: atom_id res chain seq x y z
N PRO A 1 -1.95 -2.30 14.34
CA PRO A 1 -2.73 -1.04 14.41
C PRO A 1 -2.96 -0.62 15.85
N SER A 2 -3.12 0.70 16.09
CA SER A 2 -3.49 1.24 17.40
C SER A 2 -4.94 0.89 17.76
N ASN A 3 -5.27 0.90 19.06
CA ASN A 3 -6.66 0.70 19.50
C ASN A 3 -7.62 1.71 18.86
N ARG A 4 -7.19 2.97 18.68
CA ARG A 4 -7.97 4.00 18.00
C ARG A 4 -8.29 3.60 16.55
N ALA A 5 -7.33 3.05 15.82
CA ALA A 5 -7.54 2.61 14.45
C ALA A 5 -8.50 1.41 14.38
N ILE A 6 -8.40 0.47 15.33
CA ILE A 6 -9.29 -0.67 15.43
C ILE A 6 -10.73 -0.22 15.72
N THR A 7 -10.92 0.67 16.70
CA THR A 7 -12.25 1.19 17.05
C THR A 7 -12.88 1.93 15.87
N PHE A 8 -12.11 2.79 15.21
CA PHE A 8 -12.58 3.50 14.02
C PHE A 8 -13.00 2.53 12.91
N ALA A 9 -12.18 1.50 12.64
CA ALA A 9 -12.49 0.50 11.63
C ALA A 9 -13.79 -0.26 11.97
N LEU A 10 -13.96 -0.67 13.22
CA LEU A 10 -15.18 -1.34 13.67
C LEU A 10 -16.44 -0.47 13.47
N GLU A 11 -16.36 0.82 13.81
CA GLU A 11 -17.47 1.77 13.60
C GLU A 11 -17.81 1.92 12.12
N GLN A 12 -16.81 1.99 11.23
CA GLN A 12 -17.04 2.07 9.79
C GLN A 12 -17.63 0.76 9.24
N PHE A 13 -17.13 -0.38 9.68
CA PHE A 13 -17.65 -1.68 9.23
C PHE A 13 -19.07 -1.95 9.74
N LEU A 14 -19.47 -1.45 10.92
CA LEU A 14 -20.87 -1.47 11.37
C LEU A 14 -21.79 -0.69 10.41
N GLN A 15 -21.33 0.48 9.95
CA GLN A 15 -22.09 1.27 8.98
C GLN A 15 -22.22 0.54 7.63
N ILE A 16 -21.11 -0.03 7.11
CA ILE A 16 -21.11 -0.80 5.86
C ILE A 16 -22.06 -2.01 5.96
N ASP A 17 -21.98 -2.77 7.05
CA ASP A 17 -22.83 -3.94 7.27
C ASP A 17 -24.33 -3.58 7.29
N SER A 18 -24.69 -2.40 7.84
CA SER A 18 -26.07 -1.91 7.87
C SER A 18 -26.64 -1.59 6.48
N LEU A 19 -25.81 -1.38 5.48
CA LEU A 19 -26.23 -1.14 4.10
C LEU A 19 -26.75 -2.42 3.39
N ASN A 20 -26.53 -3.60 3.97
CA ASN A 20 -26.81 -4.90 3.38
C ASN A 20 -26.15 -5.11 2.00
N ILE A 21 -25.01 -4.48 1.78
CA ILE A 21 -24.18 -4.66 0.58
C ILE A 21 -23.05 -5.63 0.96
N PRO A 22 -22.82 -6.70 0.19
CA PRO A 22 -21.70 -7.59 0.44
C PRO A 22 -20.36 -6.84 0.37
N PHE A 23 -19.54 -6.99 1.40
CA PHE A 23 -18.20 -6.42 1.47
C PHE A 23 -17.18 -7.53 1.64
N ILE A 24 -16.22 -7.62 0.71
CA ILE A 24 -15.20 -8.66 0.72
C ILE A 24 -13.86 -8.04 1.12
N LEU A 25 -13.24 -8.60 2.15
CA LEU A 25 -11.99 -8.14 2.71
C LEU A 25 -10.94 -9.24 2.63
N ILE A 26 -9.80 -8.98 2.00
CA ILE A 26 -8.67 -9.93 1.93
C ILE A 26 -7.47 -9.41 2.70
N ALA A 27 -6.68 -10.31 3.28
CA ALA A 27 -5.44 -9.96 3.96
C ALA A 27 -4.32 -9.69 2.97
N GLY A 28 -3.61 -8.59 3.19
CA GLY A 28 -2.33 -8.30 2.55
C GLY A 28 -1.15 -8.77 3.41
N ASN A 29 0.08 -8.57 2.92
CA ASN A 29 1.33 -8.92 3.60
C ASN A 29 1.45 -8.28 5.00
N HIS A 30 0.97 -7.05 5.19
CA HIS A 30 0.95 -6.37 6.49
C HIS A 30 -0.14 -6.85 7.46
N SER A 31 -1.14 -7.59 6.98
CA SER A 31 -2.23 -8.14 7.79
C SER A 31 -2.09 -9.65 8.04
N THR A 32 -1.14 -10.29 7.35
CA THR A 32 -0.86 -11.72 7.46
C THR A 32 0.17 -11.94 8.57
N PRO A 33 -0.14 -12.73 9.61
CA PRO A 33 0.81 -13.03 10.66
C PRO A 33 2.05 -13.74 10.12
N ARG A 34 3.23 -13.34 10.61
CA ARG A 34 4.51 -14.00 10.28
C ARG A 34 4.74 -15.28 11.09
N THR A 35 3.98 -15.48 12.16
CA THR A 35 4.08 -16.65 13.04
C THR A 35 2.70 -17.22 13.33
N ASN A 36 2.64 -18.53 13.57
CA ASN A 36 1.40 -19.23 13.93
C ASN A 36 0.88 -18.88 15.34
N LEU A 37 1.64 -18.08 16.10
CA LEU A 37 1.27 -17.63 17.46
C LEU A 37 0.38 -16.39 17.46
N SER A 38 0.31 -15.68 16.34
CA SER A 38 -0.49 -14.46 16.21
C SER A 38 -1.78 -14.73 15.45
N SER A 39 -2.89 -14.23 15.94
CA SER A 39 -4.15 -14.26 15.22
C SER A 39 -4.20 -13.11 14.22
N PRO A 40 -4.67 -13.33 12.97
CA PRO A 40 -4.85 -12.26 11.99
C PRO A 40 -5.81 -11.19 12.52
N ILE A 41 -5.42 -9.92 12.40
CA ILE A 41 -6.26 -8.80 12.86
C ILE A 41 -7.62 -8.77 12.17
N LEU A 42 -7.70 -9.19 10.92
CA LEU A 42 -8.94 -9.20 10.15
C LEU A 42 -10.00 -10.14 10.68
N LYS A 43 -9.63 -11.10 11.55
CA LYS A 43 -10.55 -12.02 12.22
C LYS A 43 -11.65 -11.29 13.02
N ILE A 44 -11.36 -10.09 13.53
CA ILE A 44 -12.35 -9.29 14.27
C ILE A 44 -13.61 -8.93 13.45
N PHE A 45 -13.51 -8.97 12.12
CA PHE A 45 -14.60 -8.63 11.21
C PHE A 45 -15.46 -9.83 10.77
N GLU A 46 -15.14 -11.07 11.20
CA GLU A 46 -15.90 -12.26 10.81
C GLU A 46 -17.34 -12.31 11.36
N ASN A 47 -17.61 -11.52 12.41
CA ASN A 47 -18.94 -11.53 13.07
C ASN A 47 -19.95 -10.60 12.39
N PHE A 48 -19.58 -9.89 11.35
CA PHE A 48 -20.49 -9.04 10.59
C PHE A 48 -21.23 -9.88 9.55
N LYS A 49 -22.51 -9.60 9.35
CA LYS A 49 -23.39 -10.41 8.49
C LYS A 49 -23.04 -10.32 7.01
N ASN A 50 -22.69 -9.12 6.55
CA ASN A 50 -22.45 -8.84 5.13
C ASN A 50 -20.96 -8.64 4.82
N ILE A 51 -20.05 -8.95 5.77
CA ILE A 51 -18.60 -8.82 5.58
C ILE A 51 -17.97 -10.21 5.49
N TYR A 52 -17.37 -10.48 4.35
CA TYR A 52 -16.74 -11.75 4.02
C TYR A 52 -15.22 -11.57 4.11
N VAL A 53 -14.58 -12.23 5.06
CA VAL A 53 -13.15 -12.05 5.32
C VAL A 53 -12.34 -13.26 4.84
N SER A 54 -11.22 -13.00 4.15
CA SER A 54 -10.28 -14.01 3.70
C SER A 54 -8.86 -13.65 4.16
N TYR A 55 -8.29 -14.44 5.10
CA TYR A 55 -7.01 -14.09 5.76
C TYR A 55 -6.12 -15.27 6.12
N ASN A 56 -6.59 -16.52 6.03
CA ASN A 56 -5.88 -17.71 6.53
C ASN A 56 -4.81 -18.24 5.59
N GLN A 57 -4.34 -17.46 4.59
CA GLN A 57 -3.43 -17.95 3.55
C GLN A 57 -3.99 -19.15 2.77
N GLU A 58 -5.30 -19.15 2.58
CA GLU A 58 -6.04 -20.20 1.88
C GLU A 58 -7.00 -19.55 0.88
N TYR A 59 -7.24 -20.27 -0.22
CA TYR A 59 -8.28 -19.92 -1.16
C TYR A 59 -9.66 -19.98 -0.48
N LYS A 60 -10.49 -18.97 -0.73
CA LYS A 60 -11.88 -18.96 -0.29
C LYS A 60 -12.78 -18.58 -1.44
N LYS A 61 -13.80 -19.41 -1.69
CA LYS A 61 -14.89 -19.13 -2.61
C LYS A 61 -16.02 -18.41 -1.87
N ILE A 62 -16.47 -17.27 -2.40
CA ILE A 62 -17.63 -16.53 -1.92
C ILE A 62 -18.60 -16.43 -3.09
N GLU A 63 -19.77 -17.02 -2.95
CA GLU A 63 -20.71 -17.20 -4.06
C GLU A 63 -21.99 -16.44 -3.79
N PHE A 64 -22.45 -15.68 -4.80
CA PHE A 64 -23.73 -15.02 -4.88
C PHE A 64 -24.51 -15.56 -6.10
N ASP A 65 -25.71 -15.05 -6.32
CA ASP A 65 -26.59 -15.57 -7.37
C ASP A 65 -25.93 -15.59 -8.75
N ASP A 66 -25.32 -14.48 -9.18
CA ASP A 66 -24.78 -14.30 -10.52
C ASP A 66 -23.23 -14.21 -10.56
N VAL A 67 -22.56 -14.21 -9.39
CA VAL A 67 -21.13 -13.97 -9.32
C VAL A 67 -20.44 -14.81 -8.26
N ILE A 68 -19.24 -15.26 -8.58
CA ILE A 68 -18.33 -15.93 -7.66
C ILE A 68 -17.09 -15.06 -7.47
N PHE A 69 -16.75 -14.80 -6.21
CA PHE A 69 -15.48 -14.21 -5.84
C PHE A 69 -14.51 -15.29 -5.39
N HIS A 70 -13.39 -15.36 -6.07
CA HIS A 70 -12.26 -16.23 -5.78
C HIS A 70 -11.22 -15.42 -5.02
N THR A 71 -11.08 -15.60 -3.71
CA THR A 71 -10.17 -14.80 -2.91
C THR A 71 -8.89 -15.57 -2.56
N LEU A 72 -7.74 -14.96 -2.85
CA LEU A 72 -6.40 -15.43 -2.52
C LEU A 72 -5.70 -14.33 -1.73
N PRO A 73 -5.74 -14.38 -0.38
CA PRO A 73 -5.02 -13.42 0.44
C PRO A 73 -3.51 -13.59 0.26
N HIS A 74 -2.71 -12.71 0.84
CA HIS A 74 -1.25 -12.85 0.80
C HIS A 74 -0.80 -14.22 1.33
N LEU A 75 0.10 -14.87 0.60
CA LEU A 75 0.63 -16.19 0.89
C LEU A 75 2.14 -16.07 1.19
N ASN A 76 2.60 -16.74 2.25
CA ASN A 76 4.01 -16.70 2.67
C ASN A 76 4.83 -17.90 2.15
N ASP A 77 4.18 -18.86 1.46
CA ASP A 77 4.78 -20.12 1.06
C ASP A 77 4.37 -20.43 -0.38
N ASP A 78 5.34 -20.46 -1.29
CA ASP A 78 5.12 -20.66 -2.72
C ASP A 78 4.52 -22.05 -3.03
N SER A 79 4.86 -23.09 -2.27
CA SER A 79 4.31 -24.43 -2.47
C SER A 79 2.82 -24.48 -2.10
N LYS A 80 2.44 -23.82 -1.03
CA LYS A 80 1.03 -23.64 -0.65
C LYS A 80 0.30 -22.78 -1.66
N ALA A 81 0.96 -21.74 -2.17
CA ALA A 81 0.37 -20.84 -3.16
C ALA A 81 -0.11 -21.58 -4.40
N LEU A 82 0.68 -22.51 -4.94
CA LEU A 82 0.28 -23.31 -6.08
C LEU A 82 -0.98 -24.13 -5.80
N MET A 83 -1.07 -24.78 -4.64
CA MET A 83 -2.27 -25.55 -4.25
C MET A 83 -3.51 -24.66 -4.15
N GLN A 84 -3.37 -23.43 -3.64
CA GLN A 84 -4.49 -22.49 -3.52
C GLN A 84 -4.93 -21.97 -4.90
N ILE A 85 -3.99 -21.74 -5.83
CA ILE A 85 -4.29 -21.37 -7.21
C ILE A 85 -5.03 -22.51 -7.93
N GLU A 86 -4.61 -23.75 -7.74
CA GLU A 86 -5.28 -24.93 -8.31
C GLU A 86 -6.68 -25.12 -7.73
N SER A 87 -6.85 -24.87 -6.44
CA SER A 87 -8.18 -24.84 -5.80
C SER A 87 -9.08 -23.76 -6.39
N CYS A 88 -8.53 -22.58 -6.67
CA CYS A 88 -9.26 -21.52 -7.37
C CYS A 88 -9.67 -21.98 -8.77
N GLU A 89 -8.74 -22.51 -9.56
CA GLU A 89 -9.00 -22.97 -10.93
C GLU A 89 -10.11 -24.02 -10.99
N ALA A 90 -10.10 -24.98 -10.06
CA ALA A 90 -11.11 -26.03 -9.97
C ALA A 90 -12.53 -25.55 -9.62
N ASN A 91 -12.66 -24.31 -9.16
CA ASN A 91 -13.94 -23.72 -8.76
C ASN A 91 -14.43 -22.61 -9.71
N ILE A 92 -13.80 -22.42 -10.86
CA ILE A 92 -14.24 -21.47 -11.89
C ILE A 92 -15.58 -21.95 -12.47
N SER A 93 -16.55 -21.06 -12.54
CA SER A 93 -17.88 -21.35 -13.07
C SER A 93 -17.98 -20.98 -14.54
N GLU A 94 -18.62 -21.82 -15.33
CA GLU A 94 -18.95 -21.52 -16.73
C GLU A 94 -20.27 -20.72 -16.85
N SER A 95 -21.09 -20.69 -15.78
CA SER A 95 -22.42 -20.10 -15.81
C SER A 95 -22.56 -18.79 -15.02
N LYS A 96 -21.58 -18.46 -14.17
CA LYS A 96 -21.55 -17.25 -13.35
C LYS A 96 -20.33 -16.40 -13.69
N LYS A 97 -20.42 -15.11 -13.38
CA LYS A 97 -19.26 -14.23 -13.42
C LYS A 97 -18.22 -14.66 -12.40
N ASN A 98 -16.97 -14.69 -12.81
CA ASN A 98 -15.83 -15.05 -11.95
C ASN A 98 -14.96 -13.81 -11.69
N ILE A 99 -14.87 -13.41 -10.43
CA ILE A 99 -14.01 -12.31 -9.99
C ILE A 99 -12.92 -12.87 -9.10
N MET A 100 -11.66 -12.67 -9.46
CA MET A 100 -10.53 -13.04 -8.61
C MET A 100 -10.04 -11.82 -7.83
N MET A 101 -9.82 -11.99 -6.53
CA MET A 101 -9.24 -10.97 -5.67
C MET A 101 -7.95 -11.51 -5.04
N MET A 102 -6.83 -10.80 -5.23
CA MET A 102 -5.52 -11.26 -4.75
C MET A 102 -4.71 -10.12 -4.14
N HIS A 103 -3.77 -10.48 -3.26
CA HIS A 103 -2.76 -9.56 -2.75
C HIS A 103 -1.35 -10.10 -3.03
N CYS A 104 -0.81 -9.76 -4.19
CA CYS A 104 0.49 -10.28 -4.67
C CYS A 104 1.05 -9.40 -5.79
N SER A 105 2.29 -9.66 -6.17
CA SER A 105 2.90 -9.12 -7.39
C SER A 105 2.58 -10.00 -8.59
N VAL A 106 2.27 -9.40 -9.75
CA VAL A 106 1.99 -10.09 -11.03
C VAL A 106 2.82 -9.46 -12.14
N GLY A 107 3.34 -10.29 -13.05
CA GLY A 107 4.08 -9.85 -14.24
C GLY A 107 5.52 -9.43 -13.94
N ALA A 108 6.02 -8.38 -14.61
CA ALA A 108 7.42 -7.94 -14.54
C ALA A 108 7.91 -7.46 -13.15
N TRP A 109 7.03 -7.49 -12.16
CA TRP A 109 7.31 -7.11 -10.78
C TRP A 109 7.96 -8.23 -9.96
N TYR A 110 8.32 -9.38 -10.58
CA TYR A 110 9.00 -10.50 -9.91
C TYR A 110 10.38 -10.15 -9.32
N LEU A 111 10.93 -8.97 -9.63
CA LEU A 111 12.13 -8.44 -8.95
C LEU A 111 11.94 -8.28 -7.44
N MET A 112 10.69 -8.21 -6.97
CA MET A 112 10.37 -8.13 -5.55
C MET A 112 10.39 -9.49 -4.83
N GLN A 113 10.51 -10.61 -5.54
CA GLN A 113 10.64 -11.95 -4.95
C GLN A 113 11.90 -12.05 -4.07
N GLU A 114 12.98 -11.35 -4.42
CA GLU A 114 14.21 -11.26 -3.61
C GLU A 114 13.97 -10.65 -2.22
N PHE A 115 12.88 -9.88 -2.06
CA PHE A 115 12.48 -9.29 -0.78
C PHE A 115 11.44 -10.12 -0.02
N GLY A 116 11.21 -11.38 -0.43
CA GLY A 116 10.23 -12.27 0.21
C GLY A 116 8.78 -11.94 -0.10
N GLU A 117 8.52 -11.17 -1.15
CA GLU A 117 7.16 -10.85 -1.60
C GLU A 117 6.57 -11.99 -2.44
N TRP A 118 5.30 -12.30 -2.23
CA TRP A 118 4.61 -13.30 -3.03
C TRP A 118 4.38 -12.81 -4.46
N VAL A 119 4.94 -13.56 -5.41
CA VAL A 119 4.78 -13.29 -6.84
C VAL A 119 3.91 -14.38 -7.47
N TYR A 120 2.85 -13.98 -8.17
CA TYR A 120 1.98 -14.92 -8.88
C TYR A 120 2.75 -15.64 -9.99
N PRO A 121 2.69 -16.99 -10.08
CA PRO A 121 3.45 -17.76 -11.07
C PRO A 121 3.03 -17.42 -12.50
N SER A 122 3.98 -17.00 -13.33
CA SER A 122 3.72 -16.61 -14.72
C SER A 122 3.10 -17.73 -15.57
N ASN A 123 3.44 -18.98 -15.28
CA ASN A 123 2.87 -20.14 -15.95
C ASN A 123 1.42 -20.45 -15.56
N LYS A 124 0.86 -19.75 -14.56
CA LYS A 124 -0.54 -19.84 -14.14
C LYS A 124 -1.36 -18.61 -14.56
N GLU A 125 -0.77 -17.61 -15.21
CA GLU A 125 -1.46 -16.38 -15.65
C GLU A 125 -2.59 -16.67 -16.67
N TYR A 126 -2.60 -17.82 -17.34
CA TYR A 126 -3.69 -18.24 -18.22
C TYR A 126 -5.06 -18.32 -17.50
N ILE A 127 -5.06 -18.48 -16.17
CA ILE A 127 -6.27 -18.49 -15.36
C ILE A 127 -6.98 -17.15 -15.43
N PHE A 128 -6.25 -16.02 -15.61
CA PHE A 128 -6.83 -14.71 -15.75
C PHE A 128 -7.76 -14.57 -16.96
N GLU A 129 -7.52 -15.34 -18.02
CA GLU A 129 -8.38 -15.36 -19.21
C GLU A 129 -9.76 -15.99 -18.92
N LYS A 130 -9.86 -16.79 -17.85
CA LYS A 130 -11.10 -17.42 -17.39
C LYS A 130 -11.88 -16.54 -16.39
N MET A 131 -11.32 -15.39 -15.99
CA MET A 131 -11.92 -14.46 -15.05
C MET A 131 -12.55 -13.28 -15.78
N ASP A 132 -13.71 -12.83 -15.34
CA ASP A 132 -14.32 -11.59 -15.81
C ASP A 132 -13.58 -10.36 -15.31
N TYR A 133 -13.02 -10.43 -14.09
CA TYR A 133 -12.21 -9.37 -13.50
C TYR A 133 -11.22 -9.94 -12.48
N VAL A 134 -9.99 -9.39 -12.46
CA VAL A 134 -8.97 -9.70 -11.46
C VAL A 134 -8.59 -8.41 -10.74
N ALA A 135 -8.98 -8.32 -9.46
CA ALA A 135 -8.71 -7.20 -8.58
C ALA A 135 -7.46 -7.48 -7.74
N LEU A 136 -6.42 -6.70 -7.93
CA LEU A 136 -5.14 -6.86 -7.26
C LEU A 136 -4.92 -5.75 -6.20
N GLY A 137 -4.43 -6.17 -5.03
CA GLY A 137 -3.77 -5.33 -4.05
C GLY A 137 -2.26 -5.56 -4.05
N HIS A 138 -1.54 -4.87 -3.18
CA HIS A 138 -0.09 -4.86 -2.96
C HIS A 138 0.60 -3.62 -3.55
N TRP A 139 0.41 -3.32 -4.83
CA TRP A 139 0.97 -2.11 -5.43
C TRP A 139 0.09 -0.90 -5.14
N HIS A 140 0.76 0.20 -4.70
CA HIS A 140 0.08 1.42 -4.27
C HIS A 140 -0.29 2.36 -5.43
N GLY A 141 0.13 2.05 -6.65
CA GLY A 141 -0.24 2.76 -7.88
C GLY A 141 -1.38 2.05 -8.60
N PHE A 142 -2.33 2.83 -9.14
CA PHE A 142 -3.35 2.30 -10.05
C PHE A 142 -2.74 1.91 -11.39
N GLY A 143 -3.16 0.78 -11.95
CA GLY A 143 -2.74 0.37 -13.29
C GLY A 143 -3.21 -1.00 -13.73
N ALA A 144 -3.30 -1.17 -15.06
CA ALA A 144 -3.49 -2.48 -15.68
C ALA A 144 -2.19 -3.29 -15.66
N VAL A 145 -2.32 -4.61 -15.63
CA VAL A 145 -1.17 -5.51 -15.58
C VAL A 145 -0.82 -6.05 -16.96
N GLY A 146 0.28 -5.55 -17.51
CA GLY A 146 0.86 -6.08 -18.74
C GLY A 146 -0.13 -6.16 -19.90
N LYS A 147 -0.26 -7.36 -20.50
CA LYS A 147 -1.15 -7.65 -21.64
C LYS A 147 -2.59 -7.97 -21.25
N HIS A 148 -2.87 -8.15 -19.98
CA HIS A 148 -4.19 -8.58 -19.50
C HIS A 148 -5.16 -7.40 -19.47
N LYS A 149 -6.32 -7.56 -20.12
CA LYS A 149 -7.33 -6.49 -20.23
C LYS A 149 -8.27 -6.40 -19.03
N ASN A 150 -8.26 -7.42 -18.19
CA ASN A 150 -9.17 -7.60 -17.05
C ASN A 150 -8.43 -7.65 -15.71
N VAL A 151 -7.13 -7.38 -15.66
CA VAL A 151 -6.29 -7.46 -14.45
C VAL A 151 -5.78 -6.08 -14.07
N TYR A 152 -6.14 -5.62 -12.85
CA TYR A 152 -5.83 -4.27 -12.39
C TYR A 152 -5.40 -4.23 -10.93
N TYR A 153 -4.39 -3.42 -10.65
CA TYR A 153 -4.13 -2.89 -9.32
C TYR A 153 -5.01 -1.66 -9.07
N SER A 154 -5.77 -1.65 -8.00
CA SER A 154 -6.56 -0.48 -7.63
C SER A 154 -5.72 0.67 -7.07
N GLY A 155 -4.50 0.38 -6.65
CA GLY A 155 -3.69 1.29 -5.87
C GLY A 155 -4.15 1.39 -4.42
N SER A 156 -3.68 2.39 -3.72
CA SER A 156 -4.06 2.68 -2.33
C SER A 156 -4.94 3.92 -2.24
N THR A 157 -5.78 3.97 -1.21
CA THR A 157 -6.65 5.11 -0.91
C THR A 157 -5.94 6.21 -0.11
N GLU A 158 -4.73 5.94 0.39
CA GLU A 158 -3.88 6.91 1.07
C GLU A 158 -2.41 6.63 0.74
N ARG A 159 -1.54 7.60 1.00
CA ARG A 159 -0.10 7.41 0.93
C ARG A 159 0.38 6.63 2.13
N THR A 160 1.16 5.60 1.89
CA THR A 160 1.75 4.76 2.94
C THR A 160 3.21 5.12 3.21
N SER A 161 3.84 5.85 2.28
CA SER A 161 5.21 6.33 2.41
C SER A 161 5.45 7.61 1.62
N LEU A 162 6.57 8.27 1.87
CA LEU A 162 7.01 9.43 1.08
C LEU A 162 7.33 9.07 -0.38
N ASN A 163 7.59 7.80 -0.68
CA ASN A 163 7.81 7.32 -2.04
C ASN A 163 6.54 7.34 -2.90
N ASP A 164 5.37 7.30 -2.26
CA ASP A 164 4.05 7.37 -2.94
C ASP A 164 3.65 8.79 -3.40
N LYS A 165 4.51 9.79 -3.25
CA LYS A 165 4.21 11.21 -3.49
C LYS A 165 3.73 11.55 -4.91
N ARG A 166 4.11 10.75 -5.91
CA ARG A 166 3.80 11.00 -7.33
C ARG A 166 2.50 10.35 -7.80
N ASN A 167 1.93 9.42 -7.02
CA ASN A 167 0.77 8.65 -7.44
C ASN A 167 -0.52 9.33 -6.98
N SER A 168 -1.50 9.46 -7.88
CA SER A 168 -2.88 9.73 -7.49
C SER A 168 -3.39 8.56 -6.64
N LYS A 169 -4.23 8.86 -5.66
CA LYS A 169 -4.84 7.87 -4.77
C LYS A 169 -6.33 7.79 -5.04
N GLY A 170 -6.89 6.60 -4.90
CA GLY A 170 -8.28 6.38 -5.23
C GLY A 170 -8.66 4.90 -5.20
N PHE A 171 -9.71 4.58 -5.94
CA PHE A 171 -10.23 3.22 -6.05
C PHE A 171 -10.82 2.98 -7.45
N ILE A 172 -11.02 1.72 -7.78
CA ILE A 172 -11.65 1.28 -9.01
C ILE A 172 -13.16 1.09 -8.78
N VAL A 173 -13.95 1.60 -9.71
CA VAL A 173 -15.32 1.16 -9.94
C VAL A 173 -15.31 0.26 -11.17
N ALA A 174 -15.54 -1.04 -10.96
CA ALA A 174 -15.62 -2.03 -12.03
C ALA A 174 -17.08 -2.38 -12.29
N THR A 175 -17.55 -2.19 -13.53
CA THR A 175 -18.89 -2.56 -13.96
C THR A 175 -18.80 -3.77 -14.90
N LEU A 176 -19.50 -4.84 -14.53
CA LEU A 176 -19.54 -6.10 -15.28
C LEU A 176 -20.94 -6.30 -15.86
N GLU A 177 -21.16 -5.79 -17.05
CA GLU A 177 -22.33 -6.07 -17.87
C GLU A 177 -21.93 -7.07 -19.00
N ASP A 178 -22.11 -6.69 -20.26
CA ASP A 178 -21.62 -7.46 -21.41
C ASP A 178 -20.08 -7.42 -21.52
N LYS A 179 -19.48 -6.33 -21.04
CA LYS A 179 -18.03 -6.11 -21.00
C LYS A 179 -17.63 -5.48 -19.68
N LEU A 180 -16.40 -5.78 -19.28
CA LEU A 180 -15.76 -5.10 -18.15
C LEU A 180 -15.51 -3.62 -18.51
N ASN A 181 -16.05 -2.72 -17.71
CA ASN A 181 -15.72 -1.30 -17.73
C ASN A 181 -15.01 -0.93 -16.41
N ILE A 182 -13.87 -0.27 -16.53
CA ILE A 182 -13.03 0.15 -15.39
C ILE A 182 -13.01 1.67 -15.34
N GLU A 183 -13.46 2.22 -14.23
CA GLU A 183 -13.36 3.65 -13.95
C GLU A 183 -12.53 3.85 -12.67
N TYR A 184 -11.45 4.62 -12.77
CA TYR A 184 -10.66 5.02 -11.61
C TYR A 184 -11.23 6.29 -10.99
N LYS A 185 -11.62 6.22 -9.73
CA LYS A 185 -12.10 7.37 -8.94
C LYS A 185 -10.98 7.88 -8.07
N SER A 186 -10.43 9.00 -8.45
CA SER A 186 -9.44 9.72 -7.64
C SER A 186 -10.09 10.36 -6.41
N ILE A 187 -9.42 10.32 -5.27
CA ILE A 187 -9.85 10.95 -4.02
C ILE A 187 -8.84 11.98 -3.57
N ASN A 188 -9.34 13.01 -2.86
CA ASN A 188 -8.46 13.98 -2.21
C ASN A 188 -7.80 13.33 -0.99
N ILE A 189 -6.49 13.40 -0.98
CA ILE A 189 -5.65 12.90 0.10
C ILE A 189 -4.75 14.00 0.61
N ARG A 190 -4.23 13.82 1.82
CA ARG A 190 -3.29 14.76 2.42
C ARG A 190 -2.08 15.01 1.51
N PRO A 191 -1.73 16.26 1.24
CA PRO A 191 -0.60 16.57 0.37
C PRO A 191 0.74 16.22 1.03
N ILE A 192 1.69 15.77 0.23
CA ILE A 192 3.11 15.71 0.61
C ILE A 192 3.80 16.91 -0.01
N ARG A 193 4.59 17.63 0.80
CA ARG A 193 5.41 18.77 0.37
C ARG A 193 6.88 18.50 0.66
N ILE A 194 7.73 18.77 -0.32
CA ILE A 194 9.18 18.68 -0.14
C ILE A 194 9.68 20.10 -0.09
N LYS A 195 10.36 20.44 1.00
CA LYS A 195 11.03 21.73 1.20
C LYS A 195 12.52 21.50 1.33
N GLU A 196 13.31 22.33 0.71
CA GLU A 196 14.76 22.25 0.73
C GLU A 196 15.33 23.46 1.48
N ILE A 197 16.28 23.20 2.39
CA ILE A 197 17.01 24.19 3.14
C ILE A 197 18.49 23.94 2.88
N ASN A 198 19.14 24.89 2.23
CA ASN A 198 20.57 24.84 2.01
C ASN A 198 21.30 25.29 3.27
N CYS A 199 22.14 24.41 3.81
CA CYS A 199 22.87 24.67 5.06
C CYS A 199 24.13 25.52 4.88
N ASP A 200 24.56 25.78 3.65
CA ASP A 200 25.63 26.76 3.40
C ASP A 200 25.16 28.20 3.70
N ASP A 201 23.87 28.48 3.41
CA ASP A 201 23.23 29.78 3.63
C ASP A 201 21.95 29.61 4.46
N LEU A 202 22.09 28.95 5.62
CA LEU A 202 20.94 28.46 6.41
C LEU A 202 19.92 29.56 6.73
N GLN A 203 20.38 30.75 7.17
CA GLN A 203 19.49 31.83 7.56
C GLN A 203 18.71 32.39 6.38
N ASP A 204 19.38 32.60 5.26
CA ASP A 204 18.76 33.11 4.04
C ASP A 204 17.82 32.07 3.44
N SER A 205 18.20 30.79 3.49
CA SER A 205 17.37 29.69 3.03
C SER A 205 16.09 29.56 3.84
N ILE A 206 16.15 29.73 5.16
CA ILE A 206 14.96 29.76 6.03
C ILE A 206 14.12 31.00 5.79
N ALA A 207 14.72 32.19 5.67
CA ALA A 207 14.00 33.44 5.46
C ALA A 207 13.19 33.46 4.16
N ASN A 208 13.70 32.79 3.12
CA ASN A 208 13.06 32.69 1.81
C ASN A 208 12.20 31.42 1.62
N LEU A 209 12.02 30.63 2.67
CA LEU A 209 11.30 29.37 2.58
C LEU A 209 9.78 29.61 2.44
N ASP A 210 9.21 29.22 1.31
CA ASP A 210 7.76 29.25 1.13
C ASP A 210 7.10 28.09 1.87
N ILE A 211 6.31 28.40 2.89
CA ILE A 211 5.53 27.45 3.70
C ILE A 211 4.02 27.55 3.46
N SER A 212 3.57 28.38 2.51
CA SER A 212 2.15 28.68 2.27
C SER A 212 1.30 27.45 1.92
N ASP A 213 1.92 26.42 1.31
CA ASP A 213 1.27 25.19 0.86
C ASP A 213 1.42 24.01 1.83
N THR A 214 1.89 24.27 3.06
CA THR A 214 2.22 23.22 4.04
C THR A 214 1.13 22.97 5.10
N HIS A 215 0.05 23.75 5.07
CA HIS A 215 -1.07 23.55 5.98
C HIS A 215 -1.71 22.15 5.79
N ASP A 216 -1.88 21.42 6.89
CA ASP A 216 -2.39 20.03 6.91
C ASP A 216 -1.61 19.05 5.99
N ALA A 217 -0.38 19.39 5.62
CA ALA A 217 0.48 18.57 4.77
C ALA A 217 1.41 17.66 5.59
N ILE A 218 1.90 16.60 4.95
CA ILE A 218 3.10 15.86 5.38
C ILE A 218 4.29 16.56 4.71
N VAL A 219 5.20 17.12 5.50
CA VAL A 219 6.34 17.88 4.99
C VAL A 219 7.62 17.07 5.15
N GLU A 220 8.34 16.84 4.05
CA GLU A 220 9.71 16.34 4.05
C GLU A 220 10.66 17.53 3.88
N VAL A 221 11.47 17.84 4.90
CA VAL A 221 12.49 18.89 4.83
C VAL A 221 13.82 18.24 4.51
N LYS A 222 14.42 18.61 3.38
CA LYS A 222 15.78 18.20 3.01
C LYS A 222 16.76 19.29 3.45
N LEU A 223 17.62 18.94 4.40
CA LEU A 223 18.77 19.75 4.76
C LEU A 223 19.94 19.35 3.86
N THR A 224 20.26 20.21 2.88
CA THR A 224 21.33 19.93 1.92
C THR A 224 22.64 20.63 2.33
N ASN A 225 23.75 20.15 1.75
CA ASN A 225 25.09 20.70 2.00
C ASN A 225 25.53 20.69 3.46
N LEU A 226 25.08 19.70 4.24
CA LEU A 226 25.50 19.54 5.63
C LEU A 226 26.98 19.15 5.74
N THR A 227 27.66 19.74 6.73
CA THR A 227 28.92 19.21 7.24
C THR A 227 28.67 18.35 8.48
N ALA A 228 29.58 17.44 8.80
CA ALA A 228 29.44 16.58 9.98
C ALA A 228 29.28 17.40 11.29
N MET A 229 30.00 18.50 11.43
CA MET A 229 29.86 19.41 12.57
C MET A 229 28.56 20.22 12.51
N GLY A 230 28.20 20.78 11.36
CA GLY A 230 26.98 21.56 11.19
C GLY A 230 25.69 20.76 11.40
N SER A 231 25.73 19.46 11.23
CA SER A 231 24.58 18.57 11.51
C SER A 231 24.19 18.56 13.00
N ILE A 232 25.15 18.78 13.91
CA ILE A 232 24.94 18.78 15.36
C ILE A 232 24.27 20.10 15.79
N ASP A 233 24.55 21.19 15.08
CA ASP A 233 24.10 22.54 15.44
C ASP A 233 22.69 22.89 15.00
N ILE A 234 22.04 22.00 14.18
CA ILE A 234 20.68 22.23 13.70
C ILE A 234 19.70 21.24 14.38
N PRO A 235 19.07 21.62 15.49
CA PRO A 235 18.12 20.77 16.19
C PRO A 235 16.87 20.49 15.33
N ASN A 236 16.39 19.26 15.34
CA ASN A 236 15.15 18.87 14.64
C ASN A 236 13.96 19.76 15.04
N LYS A 237 13.90 20.16 16.30
CA LYS A 237 12.83 21.03 16.81
C LYS A 237 12.79 22.36 16.06
N GLN A 238 13.94 22.99 15.85
CA GLN A 238 14.03 24.28 15.15
C GLN A 238 13.44 24.19 13.73
N ILE A 239 13.73 23.09 13.02
CA ILE A 239 13.20 22.87 11.67
C ILE A 239 11.71 22.57 11.71
N LYS A 240 11.24 21.75 12.66
CA LYS A 240 9.81 21.43 12.80
C LYS A 240 8.98 22.68 13.14
N ASP A 241 9.50 23.57 13.95
CA ASP A 241 8.82 24.79 14.38
C ASP A 241 8.59 25.78 13.20
N LEU A 242 9.27 25.60 12.07
CA LEU A 242 9.01 26.38 10.83
C LEU A 242 7.66 26.02 10.18
N PHE A 243 7.08 24.86 10.51
CA PHE A 243 5.87 24.33 9.88
C PHE A 243 4.76 24.08 10.92
N PRO A 244 4.26 25.12 11.59
CA PRO A 244 3.36 24.97 12.75
C PRO A 244 2.00 24.35 12.41
N TYR A 245 1.59 24.40 11.14
CA TYR A 245 0.31 23.87 10.68
C TYR A 245 0.45 22.60 9.84
N ALA A 246 1.66 22.06 9.69
CA ALA A 246 1.87 20.78 9.06
C ALA A 246 1.35 19.63 9.95
N MET A 247 0.79 18.60 9.33
CA MET A 247 0.36 17.39 10.05
C MET A 247 1.56 16.62 10.62
N ASN A 248 2.62 16.52 9.84
CA ASN A 248 3.88 15.89 10.23
C ASN A 248 5.05 16.53 9.48
N VAL A 249 6.21 16.59 10.13
CA VAL A 249 7.46 17.10 9.52
C VAL A 249 8.56 16.05 9.72
N SER A 250 9.02 15.47 8.63
CA SER A 250 10.21 14.61 8.59
C SER A 250 11.42 15.39 8.07
N ILE A 251 12.62 15.04 8.53
CA ILE A 251 13.85 15.75 8.19
C ILE A 251 14.83 14.75 7.59
N LYS A 252 15.22 14.99 6.34
CA LYS A 252 16.27 14.24 5.66
C LYS A 252 17.54 15.08 5.64
N ARG A 253 18.68 14.50 6.09
CA ARG A 253 19.99 15.15 6.12
C ARG A 253 20.84 14.65 4.96
N GLU A 254 21.27 15.57 4.09
CA GLU A 254 22.14 15.27 2.95
C GLU A 254 23.49 15.96 3.15
N PHE A 255 24.53 15.15 3.38
CA PHE A 255 25.88 15.64 3.64
C PHE A 255 26.60 16.00 2.35
N LYS A 256 27.51 16.98 2.42
CA LYS A 256 28.46 17.28 1.34
C LYS A 256 29.26 16.03 1.01
N LYS A 257 29.41 15.73 -0.27
CA LYS A 257 30.41 14.75 -0.71
C LYS A 257 31.79 15.33 -0.39
N SER A 258 32.58 14.65 0.44
CA SER A 258 33.99 14.98 0.62
C SER A 258 34.73 14.66 -0.67
N ASP A 259 35.57 15.55 -1.13
CA ASP A 259 36.46 15.32 -2.29
C ASP A 259 37.55 14.26 -2.03
N ASP A 260 37.69 13.79 -0.81
CA ASP A 260 38.56 12.69 -0.43
C ASP A 260 37.84 11.34 -0.59
N ASN A 261 38.44 10.50 -1.46
CA ASN A 261 38.10 9.11 -1.72
C ASN A 261 38.22 8.22 -0.46
N GLN A 262 37.37 8.39 0.54
CA GLN A 262 37.16 7.41 1.58
C GLN A 262 35.69 7.08 1.68
N THR A 263 35.39 5.90 1.22
CA THR A 263 34.11 5.21 1.28
C THR A 263 33.57 5.13 2.72
N LEU A 264 32.74 6.10 3.10
CA LEU A 264 31.80 5.96 4.21
C LEU A 264 30.43 5.66 3.60
N SER A 265 30.35 4.55 2.85
CA SER A 265 29.13 4.13 2.17
C SER A 265 28.14 3.39 3.07
N ASP A 266 28.42 3.20 4.37
CA ASP A 266 27.64 2.28 5.21
C ASP A 266 27.27 2.81 6.60
N MET A 267 27.09 4.13 6.75
CA MET A 267 26.39 4.64 7.94
C MET A 267 25.08 5.30 7.54
N GLU A 268 24.17 4.57 6.94
CA GLU A 268 22.74 4.81 7.12
C GLU A 268 22.44 4.54 8.59
N ALA A 269 22.35 5.59 9.37
CA ALA A 269 21.76 5.51 10.69
C ALA A 269 20.28 5.08 10.49
N ILE A 270 20.03 3.80 10.61
CA ILE A 270 18.70 3.24 10.69
C ILE A 270 18.07 3.89 11.93
N SER A 271 17.17 4.84 11.69
CA SER A 271 16.34 5.38 12.75
C SER A 271 15.44 4.25 13.20
N LEU A 272 15.61 3.81 14.44
CA LEU A 272 14.75 2.78 15.08
C LEU A 272 13.28 3.21 15.20
N GLU A 273 12.93 4.43 14.81
CA GLU A 273 11.56 4.96 14.82
C GLU A 273 10.72 4.56 13.59
N GLU A 274 11.30 3.93 12.57
CA GLU A 274 10.56 3.45 11.39
C GLU A 274 9.94 2.04 11.57
N TYR A 275 10.09 1.41 12.74
CA TYR A 275 9.62 0.04 13.02
C TYR A 275 8.48 -0.05 14.03
N PHE A 276 7.84 1.06 14.43
CA PHE A 276 6.68 1.02 15.33
C PHE A 276 5.45 1.72 14.79
#